data_d3620a29e875b3f745443a8a549ed44c
#
_entry.id   d3620a29e875b3f745443a8a549ed44c
#
_cell.length_a   1.000
_cell.length_b   1.000
_cell.length_c   1.000
_cell.angle_alpha   90.00
_cell.angle_beta   90.00
_cell.angle_gamma   90.00
#
_symmetry.space_group_name_H-M   'P 1'
#
loop_
_entity.id
_entity.type
_entity.pdbx_description
1 polymer ?
#
loop_
_entity_poly.entity_id
_entity_poly.type
_entity_poly.pdbx_seq_one_letter_code
_entity_poly.pdbx_strand_id
1 'polypeptide(L)'
;WKSRLAPTGKVNTEQSKQVYADQIKKELDVISEANLAGYFLIVRDIVNSVVDKNHIPGPGRGSAAGCLVSYLIGITQVDPIEYGLIFERFYNAGRNTADRVSLPDIDIDVPATKRDETIDYIRNKYGNERVGQMVTFGRLQGRSALKEVLRMNEACGYDEMNSITKSLPHEHEVSDQLAEMEESSVIKWTLMNQPDALRDYCRLNDDGELEGDYAKVFEQAMRIEGTFKSQGKHAAGVVISSHNLDEVCPMVRDKKGS
;
A
#
# COMPACT_ATOMS: atom_id res chain seq x y z
N TRP A 1 25.61 -5.91 -16.85
CA TRP A 1 26.85 -5.15 -17.02
C TRP A 1 27.10 -4.73 -18.47
N LYS A 2 27.42 -5.69 -19.36
CA LYS A 2 27.79 -5.41 -20.76
C LYS A 2 26.71 -4.63 -21.54
N SER A 3 25.47 -4.89 -21.30
CA SER A 3 24.34 -4.27 -22.02
C SER A 3 23.90 -2.92 -21.42
N ARG A 4 24.12 -2.67 -20.15
CA ARG A 4 23.58 -1.48 -19.48
C ARG A 4 24.63 -0.50 -18.94
N LEU A 5 25.80 -0.94 -18.49
CA LEU A 5 26.87 -0.07 -17.99
C LEU A 5 27.94 0.23 -19.01
N ALA A 6 28.41 -0.78 -19.77
CA ALA A 6 29.49 -0.56 -20.73
C ALA A 6 29.14 0.50 -21.82
N PRO A 7 27.91 0.52 -22.37
CA PRO A 7 27.54 1.51 -23.38
C PRO A 7 27.44 2.94 -22.86
N THR A 8 27.26 3.12 -21.53
CA THR A 8 27.09 4.46 -20.93
C THR A 8 28.41 5.17 -20.63
N GLY A 9 29.55 4.49 -20.76
CA GLY A 9 30.85 5.04 -20.37
C GLY A 9 31.09 5.14 -18.86
N LYS A 10 30.14 4.74 -18.03
CA LYS A 10 30.24 4.87 -16.56
C LYS A 10 31.31 3.96 -15.92
N VAL A 11 31.74 2.93 -16.64
CA VAL A 11 32.74 1.95 -16.18
C VAL A 11 34.02 1.95 -17.02
N ASN A 12 34.45 3.12 -17.46
CA ASN A 12 35.63 3.26 -18.32
C ASN A 12 36.95 3.27 -17.55
N THR A 13 36.92 3.55 -16.25
CA THR A 13 38.14 3.51 -15.41
C THR A 13 38.09 2.31 -14.47
N GLU A 14 39.24 1.79 -14.06
CA GLU A 14 39.32 0.70 -13.09
C GLU A 14 38.65 1.08 -11.75
N GLN A 15 38.80 2.33 -11.33
CA GLN A 15 38.15 2.81 -10.11
C GLN A 15 36.63 2.78 -10.21
N SER A 16 36.05 3.26 -11.32
CA SER A 16 34.59 3.20 -11.53
C SER A 16 34.08 1.75 -11.63
N LYS A 17 34.80 0.87 -12.32
CA LYS A 17 34.48 -0.56 -12.39
C LYS A 17 34.44 -1.18 -10.98
N GLN A 18 35.40 -0.85 -10.13
CA GLN A 18 35.49 -1.39 -8.78
C GLN A 18 34.27 -0.97 -7.94
N VAL A 19 33.88 0.30 -7.98
CA VAL A 19 32.68 0.80 -7.26
C VAL A 19 31.42 0.02 -7.62
N TYR A 20 31.19 -0.16 -8.91
CA TYR A 20 30.02 -0.94 -9.38
C TYR A 20 30.14 -2.43 -9.01
N ALA A 21 31.32 -3.02 -9.11
CA ALA A 21 31.57 -4.41 -8.79
C ALA A 21 31.34 -4.71 -7.30
N ASP A 22 31.83 -3.83 -6.42
CA ASP A 22 31.64 -3.96 -4.98
C ASP A 22 30.17 -3.83 -4.58
N GLN A 23 29.47 -2.86 -5.18
CA GLN A 23 28.03 -2.71 -4.93
C GLN A 23 27.22 -3.90 -5.44
N ILE A 24 27.49 -4.42 -6.64
CA ILE A 24 26.83 -5.61 -7.18
C ILE A 24 27.05 -6.80 -6.25
N LYS A 25 28.30 -7.04 -5.83
CA LYS A 25 28.62 -8.13 -4.92
C LYS A 25 27.83 -8.02 -3.63
N LYS A 26 27.88 -6.86 -2.97
CA LYS A 26 27.13 -6.59 -1.76
C LYS A 26 25.63 -6.90 -1.89
N GLU A 27 25.01 -6.40 -2.96
CA GLU A 27 23.58 -6.61 -3.20
C GLU A 27 23.24 -8.07 -3.49
N LEU A 28 24.06 -8.75 -4.31
CA LEU A 28 23.86 -10.18 -4.63
C LEU A 28 24.03 -11.07 -3.40
N ASP A 29 25.00 -10.77 -2.53
CA ASP A 29 25.18 -11.51 -1.28
C ASP A 29 23.92 -11.39 -0.41
N VAL A 30 23.38 -10.19 -0.23
CA VAL A 30 22.13 -9.94 0.54
C VAL A 30 20.92 -10.61 -0.10
N ILE A 31 20.75 -10.49 -1.43
CA ILE A 31 19.64 -11.11 -2.18
C ILE A 31 19.68 -12.64 -2.07
N SER A 32 20.89 -13.22 -2.12
CA SER A 32 21.10 -14.67 -2.02
C SER A 32 20.81 -15.18 -0.61
N GLU A 33 21.35 -14.52 0.41
CA GLU A 33 21.11 -14.87 1.84
C GLU A 33 19.62 -14.79 2.20
N ALA A 34 18.90 -13.81 1.65
CA ALA A 34 17.47 -13.63 1.84
C ALA A 34 16.60 -14.55 0.95
N ASN A 35 17.20 -15.38 0.08
CA ASN A 35 16.50 -16.24 -0.89
C ASN A 35 15.53 -15.47 -1.81
N LEU A 36 15.89 -14.24 -2.20
CA LEU A 36 15.04 -13.35 -3.00
C LEU A 36 15.27 -13.45 -4.52
N ALA A 37 16.22 -14.27 -4.99
CA ALA A 37 16.56 -14.37 -6.42
C ALA A 37 15.34 -14.69 -7.30
N GLY A 38 14.48 -15.61 -6.87
CA GLY A 38 13.24 -15.96 -7.57
C GLY A 38 12.28 -14.78 -7.69
N TYR A 39 12.15 -13.98 -6.64
CA TYR A 39 11.33 -12.76 -6.65
C TYR A 39 11.81 -11.75 -7.71
N PHE A 40 13.12 -11.47 -7.77
CA PHE A 40 13.69 -10.57 -8.79
C PHE A 40 13.47 -11.10 -10.21
N LEU A 41 13.58 -12.41 -10.42
CA LEU A 41 13.37 -13.00 -11.73
C LEU A 41 11.91 -12.92 -12.18
N ILE A 42 10.95 -13.11 -11.28
CA ILE A 42 9.51 -12.93 -11.56
C ILE A 42 9.22 -11.47 -11.92
N VAL A 43 9.72 -10.52 -11.13
CA VAL A 43 9.52 -9.09 -11.39
C VAL A 43 10.12 -8.67 -12.73
N ARG A 44 11.35 -9.11 -13.02
CA ARG A 44 12.00 -8.88 -14.33
C ARG A 44 11.17 -9.44 -15.48
N ASP A 45 10.64 -10.64 -15.33
CA ASP A 45 9.82 -11.28 -16.34
C ASP A 45 8.56 -10.48 -16.65
N ILE A 46 7.89 -9.99 -15.62
CA ILE A 46 6.71 -9.13 -15.77
C ILE A 46 7.08 -7.83 -16.51
N VAL A 47 8.17 -7.17 -16.13
CA VAL A 47 8.65 -5.95 -16.80
C VAL A 47 8.98 -6.24 -18.27
N ASN A 48 9.70 -7.34 -18.56
CA ASN A 48 10.03 -7.71 -19.92
C ASN A 48 8.78 -7.97 -20.75
N SER A 49 7.73 -8.57 -20.20
CA SER A 49 6.47 -8.79 -20.92
C SER A 49 5.79 -7.49 -21.39
N VAL A 50 6.00 -6.40 -20.64
CA VAL A 50 5.52 -5.05 -21.02
C VAL A 50 6.38 -4.50 -22.16
N VAL A 51 7.71 -4.63 -22.06
CA VAL A 51 8.65 -4.15 -23.07
C VAL A 51 8.51 -4.91 -24.40
N ASP A 52 8.38 -6.24 -24.35
CA ASP A 52 8.24 -7.11 -25.54
C ASP A 52 6.98 -6.81 -26.34
N LYS A 53 5.97 -6.22 -25.71
CA LYS A 53 4.76 -5.72 -26.36
C LYS A 53 4.86 -4.26 -26.84
N ASN A 54 6.07 -3.71 -26.92
CA ASN A 54 6.36 -2.32 -27.27
C ASN A 54 5.70 -1.29 -26.35
N HIS A 55 5.51 -1.62 -25.07
CA HIS A 55 5.06 -0.68 -24.07
C HIS A 55 6.25 -0.22 -23.23
N ILE A 56 6.19 1.00 -22.74
CA ILE A 56 7.25 1.58 -21.92
C ILE A 56 6.83 1.44 -20.46
N PRO A 57 7.51 0.61 -19.66
CA PRO A 57 7.32 0.59 -18.22
C PRO A 57 7.88 1.87 -17.60
N GLY A 58 7.41 2.25 -16.42
CA GLY A 58 7.97 3.37 -15.67
C GLY A 58 9.46 3.15 -15.34
N PRO A 59 10.21 4.24 -15.12
CA PRO A 59 11.65 4.18 -14.85
C PRO A 59 11.99 3.51 -13.50
N GLY A 60 11.01 3.24 -12.70
CA GLY A 60 11.15 2.79 -11.33
C GLY A 60 10.83 3.91 -10.34
N ARG A 61 10.27 3.55 -9.20
CA ARG A 61 9.90 4.48 -8.14
C ARG A 61 10.13 3.85 -6.76
N GLY A 62 9.99 4.68 -5.72
CA GLY A 62 10.15 4.24 -4.34
C GLY A 62 11.56 3.74 -4.05
N SER A 63 11.66 2.80 -3.13
CA SER A 63 12.94 2.25 -2.68
C SER A 63 13.62 1.35 -3.70
N ALA A 64 12.87 0.73 -4.63
CA ALA A 64 13.41 -0.17 -5.64
C ALA A 64 14.43 0.49 -6.59
N ALA A 65 14.34 1.82 -6.79
CA ALA A 65 15.33 2.60 -7.52
C ALA A 65 16.72 2.60 -6.88
N GLY A 66 16.83 2.29 -5.58
CA GLY A 66 18.11 2.18 -4.86
C GLY A 66 18.85 0.87 -5.06
N CYS A 67 18.30 -0.07 -5.85
CA CYS A 67 18.91 -1.38 -6.08
C CYS A 67 19.61 -1.43 -7.45
N LEU A 68 20.93 -1.60 -7.45
CA LEU A 68 21.74 -1.72 -8.65
C LEU A 68 21.46 -3.00 -9.43
N VAL A 69 21.17 -4.11 -8.73
CA VAL A 69 20.77 -5.36 -9.38
C VAL A 69 19.47 -5.15 -10.14
N SER A 70 18.46 -4.48 -9.58
CA SER A 70 17.21 -4.12 -10.28
C SER A 70 17.47 -3.31 -11.55
N TYR A 71 18.37 -2.33 -11.49
CA TYR A 71 18.79 -1.57 -12.65
C TYR A 71 19.45 -2.45 -13.71
N LEU A 72 20.41 -3.30 -13.32
CA LEU A 72 21.19 -4.13 -14.26
C LEU A 72 20.35 -5.19 -14.97
N ILE A 73 19.34 -5.74 -14.30
CA ILE A 73 18.45 -6.74 -14.91
C ILE A 73 17.23 -6.11 -15.60
N GLY A 74 17.10 -4.79 -15.58
CA GLY A 74 16.10 -4.06 -16.36
C GLY A 74 14.76 -3.84 -15.66
N ILE A 75 14.66 -4.11 -14.37
CA ILE A 75 13.46 -3.80 -13.57
C ILE A 75 13.31 -2.29 -13.43
N THR A 76 14.38 -1.56 -13.13
CA THR A 76 14.40 -0.11 -13.08
C THR A 76 15.30 0.49 -14.16
N GLN A 77 15.09 1.79 -14.46
CA GLN A 77 15.89 2.53 -15.45
C GLN A 77 16.79 3.59 -14.78
N VAL A 78 16.75 3.69 -13.45
CA VAL A 78 17.53 4.63 -12.65
C VAL A 78 18.77 3.94 -12.14
N ASP A 79 19.94 4.51 -12.40
CA ASP A 79 21.23 4.04 -11.89
C ASP A 79 21.44 4.56 -10.44
N PRO A 80 21.36 3.69 -9.42
CA PRO A 80 21.44 4.16 -8.03
C PRO A 80 22.80 4.77 -7.65
N ILE A 81 23.87 4.37 -8.30
CA ILE A 81 25.22 4.91 -8.02
C ILE A 81 25.34 6.34 -8.53
N GLU A 82 24.85 6.61 -9.74
CA GLU A 82 24.84 7.95 -10.32
C GLU A 82 24.06 8.95 -9.46
N TYR A 83 22.92 8.52 -8.90
CA TYR A 83 22.06 9.38 -8.09
C TYR A 83 22.31 9.28 -6.57
N GLY A 84 23.33 8.55 -6.14
CA GLY A 84 23.66 8.39 -4.71
C GLY A 84 22.56 7.74 -3.88
N LEU A 85 21.77 6.82 -4.48
CA LEU A 85 20.69 6.14 -3.81
C LEU A 85 21.21 4.99 -2.94
N ILE A 86 20.50 4.71 -1.85
CA ILE A 86 20.95 3.78 -0.80
C ILE A 86 20.18 2.47 -0.90
N PHE A 87 20.89 1.36 -1.10
CA PHE A 87 20.31 0.00 -1.19
C PHE A 87 19.59 -0.43 0.09
N GLU A 88 20.08 -0.06 1.26
CA GLU A 88 19.50 -0.42 2.55
C GLU A 88 18.10 0.18 2.79
N ARG A 89 17.71 1.21 2.03
CA ARG A 89 16.33 1.72 2.01
C ARG A 89 15.39 0.79 1.25
N PHE A 90 15.90 0.08 0.26
CA PHE A 90 15.13 -0.90 -0.50
C PHE A 90 15.00 -2.20 0.28
N TYR A 91 16.12 -2.75 0.78
CA TYR A 91 16.10 -3.97 1.57
C TYR A 91 17.10 -3.91 2.72
N ASN A 92 16.60 -4.26 3.90
CA ASN A 92 17.42 -4.36 5.11
C ASN A 92 17.07 -5.67 5.83
N ALA A 93 18.02 -6.60 5.86
CA ALA A 93 17.88 -7.89 6.53
C ALA A 93 17.57 -7.76 8.04
N GLY A 94 17.96 -6.66 8.68
CA GLY A 94 17.64 -6.35 10.08
C GLY A 94 16.14 -6.18 10.38
N ARG A 95 15.30 -6.08 9.36
CA ARG A 95 13.83 -6.08 9.50
C ARG A 95 13.21 -7.48 9.54
N ASN A 96 14.00 -8.51 9.26
CA ASN A 96 13.55 -9.89 9.34
C ASN A 96 13.54 -10.36 10.78
N THR A 97 12.48 -11.07 11.16
CA THR A 97 12.40 -11.81 12.43
C THR A 97 12.42 -13.31 12.13
N ALA A 98 12.61 -14.14 13.16
CA ALA A 98 12.59 -15.60 13.00
C ALA A 98 11.31 -16.12 12.33
N ASP A 99 10.18 -15.43 12.58
CA ASP A 99 8.84 -15.81 12.10
C ASP A 99 8.37 -15.04 10.88
N ARG A 100 9.11 -14.00 10.44
CA ARG A 100 8.68 -13.11 9.35
C ARG A 100 9.83 -12.63 8.50
N VAL A 101 9.82 -13.04 7.24
CA VAL A 101 10.68 -12.47 6.20
C VAL A 101 9.97 -11.25 5.59
N SER A 102 10.59 -10.07 5.71
CA SER A 102 10.10 -8.85 5.05
C SER A 102 10.54 -8.88 3.58
N LEU A 103 9.60 -9.06 2.67
CA LEU A 103 9.89 -8.95 1.24
C LEU A 103 10.10 -7.48 0.87
N PRO A 104 11.05 -7.18 -0.04
CA PRO A 104 11.19 -5.84 -0.59
C PRO A 104 9.97 -5.51 -1.47
N ASP A 105 9.61 -4.25 -1.49
CA ASP A 105 8.50 -3.74 -2.29
C ASP A 105 9.04 -3.20 -3.63
N ILE A 106 8.63 -3.81 -4.74
CA ILE A 106 8.97 -3.37 -6.09
C ILE A 106 7.69 -3.01 -6.83
N ASP A 107 7.45 -1.72 -6.96
CA ASP A 107 6.35 -1.18 -7.75
C ASP A 107 6.72 -1.15 -9.24
N ILE A 108 5.87 -1.72 -10.07
CA ILE A 108 5.99 -1.68 -11.53
C ILE A 108 4.92 -0.74 -12.09
N ASP A 109 5.33 0.34 -12.71
CA ASP A 109 4.43 1.21 -13.44
C ASP A 109 4.23 0.71 -14.86
N VAL A 110 2.97 0.49 -15.23
CA VAL A 110 2.57 0.10 -16.59
C VAL A 110 1.52 1.07 -17.12
N PRO A 111 1.38 1.26 -18.44
CA PRO A 111 0.31 2.10 -18.99
C PRO A 111 -1.05 1.65 -18.48
N ALA A 112 -1.88 2.58 -18.02
CA ALA A 112 -3.17 2.28 -17.38
C ALA A 112 -4.08 1.40 -18.26
N THR A 113 -4.05 1.61 -19.58
CA THR A 113 -4.81 0.82 -20.57
C THR A 113 -4.27 -0.59 -20.78
N LYS A 114 -3.08 -0.92 -20.24
CA LYS A 114 -2.38 -2.20 -20.40
C LYS A 114 -2.28 -3.00 -19.11
N ARG A 115 -2.85 -2.48 -18.02
CA ARG A 115 -2.83 -3.16 -16.72
C ARG A 115 -3.49 -4.53 -16.77
N ASP A 116 -4.69 -4.63 -17.31
CA ASP A 116 -5.41 -5.90 -17.39
C ASP A 116 -4.67 -6.91 -18.25
N GLU A 117 -4.10 -6.47 -19.38
CA GLU A 117 -3.27 -7.31 -20.26
C GLU A 117 -2.01 -7.85 -19.54
N THR A 118 -1.41 -7.04 -18.66
CA THR A 118 -0.27 -7.46 -17.83
C THR A 118 -0.70 -8.48 -16.77
N ILE A 119 -1.86 -8.28 -16.14
CA ILE A 119 -2.41 -9.23 -15.17
C ILE A 119 -2.75 -10.57 -15.85
N ASP A 120 -3.33 -10.53 -17.05
CA ASP A 120 -3.64 -11.74 -17.84
C ASP A 120 -2.36 -12.48 -18.24
N TYR A 121 -1.28 -11.75 -18.58
CA TYR A 121 0.03 -12.37 -18.82
C TYR A 121 0.52 -13.14 -17.58
N ILE A 122 0.44 -12.51 -16.40
CA ILE A 122 0.86 -13.12 -15.13
C ILE A 122 0.04 -14.40 -14.87
N ARG A 123 -1.29 -14.33 -15.02
CA ARG A 123 -2.18 -15.49 -14.84
C ARG A 123 -1.87 -16.63 -15.80
N ASN A 124 -1.69 -16.33 -17.08
CA ASN A 124 -1.38 -17.32 -18.11
C ASN A 124 -0.04 -17.99 -17.86
N LYS A 125 0.95 -17.25 -17.34
CA LYS A 125 2.30 -17.77 -17.11
C LYS A 125 2.44 -18.54 -15.81
N TYR A 126 1.88 -18.04 -14.72
CA TYR A 126 2.05 -18.61 -13.38
C TYR A 126 0.89 -19.48 -12.94
N GLY A 127 -0.20 -19.54 -13.70
CA GLY A 127 -1.39 -20.33 -13.45
C GLY A 127 -2.55 -19.53 -12.84
N ASN A 128 -3.75 -19.69 -13.40
CA ASN A 128 -4.96 -19.00 -12.95
C ASN A 128 -5.31 -19.29 -11.49
N GLU A 129 -5.04 -20.50 -11.00
CA GLU A 129 -5.32 -20.94 -9.64
C GLU A 129 -4.28 -20.43 -8.62
N ARG A 130 -3.13 -19.93 -9.12
CA ARG A 130 -2.00 -19.44 -8.31
C ARG A 130 -1.86 -17.93 -8.32
N VAL A 131 -2.65 -17.24 -9.13
CA VAL A 131 -2.59 -15.79 -9.30
C VAL A 131 -3.92 -15.16 -8.93
N GLY A 132 -3.91 -14.32 -7.90
CA GLY A 132 -5.08 -13.61 -7.42
C GLY A 132 -4.84 -12.12 -7.24
N GLN A 133 -5.90 -11.32 -7.32
CA GLN A 133 -5.84 -9.92 -6.95
C GLN A 133 -6.28 -9.76 -5.50
N MET A 134 -5.59 -8.88 -4.78
CA MET A 134 -5.88 -8.63 -3.38
C MET A 134 -7.25 -7.98 -3.21
N VAL A 135 -7.97 -8.37 -2.17
CA VAL A 135 -9.21 -7.74 -1.73
C VAL A 135 -8.87 -6.59 -0.80
N THR A 136 -9.60 -5.50 -0.94
CA THR A 136 -9.56 -4.37 -0.01
C THR A 136 -10.88 -4.23 0.73
N PHE A 137 -10.80 -3.93 2.01
CA PHE A 137 -11.98 -3.64 2.82
C PHE A 137 -11.96 -2.16 3.20
N GLY A 138 -12.97 -1.43 2.73
CA GLY A 138 -13.19 -0.06 3.17
C GLY A 138 -13.86 -0.04 4.55
N ARG A 139 -13.26 0.66 5.51
CA ARG A 139 -13.83 0.87 6.85
C ARG A 139 -14.53 2.22 6.93
N LEU A 140 -15.56 2.28 7.76
CA LEU A 140 -16.18 3.54 8.16
C LEU A 140 -15.27 4.20 9.21
N GLN A 141 -14.54 5.23 8.79
CA GLN A 141 -13.81 6.10 9.72
C GLN A 141 -14.75 7.15 10.31
N GLY A 142 -14.40 7.80 11.42
CA GLY A 142 -15.26 8.71 12.17
C GLY A 142 -16.08 9.68 11.32
N ARG A 143 -15.42 10.44 10.42
CA ARG A 143 -16.13 11.36 9.50
C ARG A 143 -17.15 10.66 8.61
N SER A 144 -16.82 9.48 8.10
CA SER A 144 -17.71 8.73 7.20
C SER A 144 -18.81 8.00 7.95
N ALA A 145 -18.55 7.52 9.15
CA ALA A 145 -19.54 6.92 10.03
C ALA A 145 -20.60 7.96 10.43
N LEU A 146 -20.16 9.11 10.93
CA LEU A 146 -21.07 10.20 11.32
C LEU A 146 -21.88 10.71 10.12
N LYS A 147 -21.27 10.88 8.96
CA LYS A 147 -21.95 11.30 7.74
C LYS A 147 -23.03 10.30 7.30
N GLU A 148 -22.75 9.02 7.38
CA GLU A 148 -23.70 7.95 7.02
C GLU A 148 -24.91 7.96 7.95
N VAL A 149 -24.68 8.08 9.26
CA VAL A 149 -25.78 8.07 10.26
C VAL A 149 -26.62 9.35 10.18
N LEU A 150 -25.99 10.53 10.01
CA LEU A 150 -26.72 11.78 9.78
C LEU A 150 -27.64 11.69 8.56
N ARG A 151 -27.13 11.11 7.47
CA ARG A 151 -27.90 10.91 6.24
C ARG A 151 -29.06 9.93 6.42
N MET A 152 -28.81 8.79 7.08
CA MET A 152 -29.81 7.75 7.28
C MET A 152 -30.94 8.18 8.21
N ASN A 153 -30.64 9.03 9.18
CA ASN A 153 -31.65 9.59 10.09
C ASN A 153 -32.33 10.85 9.53
N GLU A 154 -31.93 11.31 8.33
CA GLU A 154 -32.38 12.59 7.77
C GLU A 154 -32.27 13.74 8.79
N ALA A 155 -31.21 13.68 9.61
CA ALA A 155 -31.08 14.51 10.81
C ALA A 155 -30.81 16.00 10.48
N CYS A 156 -30.18 16.28 9.34
CA CYS A 156 -29.83 17.64 8.91
C CYS A 156 -29.64 17.75 7.40
N GLY A 157 -29.56 18.98 6.89
CA GLY A 157 -29.27 19.27 5.49
C GLY A 157 -27.80 18.97 5.12
N TYR A 158 -27.53 18.96 3.82
CA TYR A 158 -26.21 18.62 3.27
C TYR A 158 -25.08 19.52 3.78
N ASP A 159 -25.32 20.84 3.88
CA ASP A 159 -24.31 21.79 4.31
C ASP A 159 -23.98 21.64 5.79
N GLU A 160 -25.01 21.45 6.61
CA GLU A 160 -24.86 21.21 8.04
C GLU A 160 -24.15 19.86 8.31
N MET A 161 -24.53 18.80 7.61
CA MET A 161 -23.84 17.51 7.68
C MET A 161 -22.35 17.63 7.35
N ASN A 162 -21.99 18.40 6.33
CA ASN A 162 -20.60 18.65 5.99
C ASN A 162 -19.89 19.50 7.07
N SER A 163 -20.57 20.48 7.66
CA SER A 163 -20.03 21.27 8.76
C SER A 163 -19.71 20.40 9.97
N ILE A 164 -20.68 19.61 10.44
CA ILE A 164 -20.51 18.68 11.56
C ILE A 164 -19.34 17.72 11.31
N THR A 165 -19.31 17.08 10.15
CA THR A 165 -18.28 16.08 9.85
C THR A 165 -16.89 16.65 9.62
N LYS A 166 -16.77 17.91 9.18
CA LYS A 166 -15.47 18.61 9.06
C LYS A 166 -14.87 18.98 10.43
N SER A 167 -15.68 19.09 11.48
CA SER A 167 -15.20 19.36 12.83
C SER A 167 -14.43 18.18 13.45
N LEU A 168 -14.56 16.98 12.89
CA LEU A 168 -13.73 15.84 13.29
C LEU A 168 -12.35 15.90 12.61
N PRO A 169 -11.26 15.52 13.27
CA PRO A 169 -9.96 15.34 12.61
C PRO A 169 -9.97 14.14 11.63
N HIS A 170 -8.95 14.05 10.79
CA HIS A 170 -8.70 12.81 10.07
C HIS A 170 -8.04 11.78 10.99
N GLU A 171 -8.38 10.50 10.83
CA GLU A 171 -7.85 9.41 11.67
C GLU A 171 -6.31 9.39 11.73
N HIS A 172 -5.64 9.68 10.61
CA HIS A 172 -4.17 9.72 10.55
C HIS A 172 -3.53 10.87 11.34
N GLU A 173 -4.29 11.95 11.63
CA GLU A 173 -3.81 13.09 12.41
C GLU A 173 -3.75 12.79 13.90
N VAL A 174 -4.54 11.81 14.35
CA VAL A 174 -4.71 11.43 15.76
C VAL A 174 -4.43 9.93 16.01
N SER A 175 -3.78 9.27 15.05
CA SER A 175 -3.54 7.82 15.08
C SER A 175 -2.85 7.31 16.33
N ASP A 176 -1.84 8.05 16.81
CA ASP A 176 -1.06 7.66 18.00
C ASP A 176 -1.94 7.72 19.27
N GLN A 177 -2.76 8.77 19.38
CA GLN A 177 -3.68 8.92 20.51
C GLN A 177 -4.82 7.90 20.45
N LEU A 178 -5.31 7.56 19.26
CA LEU A 178 -6.31 6.50 19.09
C LEU A 178 -5.79 5.13 19.49
N ALA A 179 -4.49 4.86 19.28
CA ALA A 179 -3.86 3.61 19.67
C ALA A 179 -3.77 3.41 21.18
N GLU A 180 -3.79 4.52 21.96
CA GLU A 180 -3.78 4.51 23.42
C GLU A 180 -5.18 4.38 24.02
N MET A 181 -6.25 4.52 23.23
CA MET A 181 -7.63 4.39 23.69
C MET A 181 -8.04 2.93 23.80
N GLU A 182 -8.82 2.59 24.81
CA GLU A 182 -9.45 1.27 24.96
C GLU A 182 -10.36 0.94 23.76
N GLU A 183 -11.14 1.92 23.33
CA GLU A 183 -11.95 1.87 22.11
C GLU A 183 -11.47 2.96 21.15
N SER A 184 -10.84 2.59 20.07
CA SER A 184 -10.34 3.50 19.03
C SER A 184 -11.52 4.11 18.26
N SER A 185 -11.86 5.36 18.57
CA SER A 185 -12.92 6.15 17.94
C SER A 185 -12.51 7.61 17.79
N VAL A 186 -12.46 8.09 16.55
CA VAL A 186 -12.19 9.51 16.26
C VAL A 186 -13.30 10.40 16.81
N ILE A 187 -14.56 9.94 16.76
CA ILE A 187 -15.72 10.68 17.29
C ILE A 187 -15.56 10.86 18.81
N LYS A 188 -15.34 9.77 19.54
CA LYS A 188 -15.14 9.78 21.00
C LYS A 188 -13.92 10.63 21.40
N TRP A 189 -12.81 10.44 20.67
CA TRP A 189 -11.61 11.23 20.89
C TRP A 189 -11.87 12.74 20.73
N THR A 190 -12.60 13.15 19.69
CA THR A 190 -12.92 14.57 19.45
C THR A 190 -13.79 15.14 20.57
N LEU A 191 -14.81 14.41 21.00
CA LEU A 191 -15.67 14.83 22.11
C LEU A 191 -14.89 15.02 23.42
N MET A 192 -13.87 14.20 23.67
CA MET A 192 -13.04 14.27 24.89
C MET A 192 -11.96 15.33 24.80
N ASN A 193 -11.29 15.49 23.66
CA ASN A 193 -10.09 16.31 23.54
C ASN A 193 -10.30 17.64 22.81
N GLN A 194 -11.39 17.77 22.04
CA GLN A 194 -11.75 18.97 21.30
C GLN A 194 -13.26 19.28 21.46
N PRO A 195 -13.79 19.38 22.71
CA PRO A 195 -15.23 19.51 22.94
C PRO A 195 -15.84 20.75 22.27
N ASP A 196 -15.09 21.83 22.15
CA ASP A 196 -15.56 23.06 21.50
C ASP A 196 -15.85 22.88 20.00
N ALA A 197 -15.20 21.91 19.34
CA ALA A 197 -15.40 21.64 17.91
C ALA A 197 -16.80 21.07 17.61
N LEU A 198 -17.42 20.41 18.59
CA LEU A 198 -18.70 19.72 18.44
C LEU A 198 -19.78 20.25 19.39
N ARG A 199 -19.48 21.27 20.22
CA ARG A 199 -20.33 21.77 21.27
C ARG A 199 -21.77 22.09 20.86
N ASP A 200 -21.94 22.64 19.66
CA ASP A 200 -23.24 23.04 19.13
C ASP A 200 -24.08 21.84 18.64
N TYR A 201 -23.49 20.64 18.57
CA TYR A 201 -24.11 19.44 18.03
C TYR A 201 -24.23 18.32 19.07
N CYS A 202 -23.13 18.02 19.73
CA CYS A 202 -23.04 16.98 20.74
C CYS A 202 -21.91 17.26 21.74
N ARG A 203 -22.12 16.92 23.00
CA ARG A 203 -21.11 17.05 24.07
C ARG A 203 -21.21 15.87 25.03
N LEU A 204 -20.15 15.66 25.80
CA LEU A 204 -20.16 14.77 26.97
C LEU A 204 -20.52 15.60 28.21
N ASN A 205 -21.45 15.06 29.03
CA ASN A 205 -21.73 15.61 30.35
C ASN A 205 -20.71 15.12 31.42
N ASP A 206 -20.87 15.54 32.64
CA ASP A 206 -19.97 15.17 33.77
C ASP A 206 -19.98 13.65 34.06
N ASP A 207 -21.06 12.94 33.71
CA ASP A 207 -21.21 11.49 33.86
C ASP A 207 -20.67 10.72 32.65
N GLY A 208 -20.19 11.41 31.61
CA GLY A 208 -19.67 10.82 30.37
C GLY A 208 -20.77 10.39 29.38
N GLU A 209 -22.01 10.84 29.57
CA GLU A 209 -23.11 10.58 28.67
C GLU A 209 -23.18 11.66 27.56
N LEU A 210 -23.72 11.29 26.41
CA LEU A 210 -23.91 12.19 25.29
C LEU A 210 -25.13 13.08 25.48
N GLU A 211 -24.95 14.39 25.31
CA GLU A 211 -26.00 15.40 25.32
C GLU A 211 -25.96 16.27 24.06
N GLY A 212 -27.13 16.80 23.66
CA GLY A 212 -27.31 17.68 22.50
C GLY A 212 -28.28 17.10 21.48
N ASP A 213 -28.63 17.90 20.49
CA ASP A 213 -29.65 17.56 19.50
C ASP A 213 -29.27 16.34 18.65
N TYR A 214 -27.99 16.08 18.48
CA TYR A 214 -27.44 14.95 17.72
C TYR A 214 -26.88 13.83 18.59
N ALA A 215 -27.07 13.83 19.92
CA ALA A 215 -26.50 12.84 20.84
C ALA A 215 -26.74 11.40 20.38
N LYS A 216 -27.99 11.05 19.99
CA LYS A 216 -28.37 9.74 19.50
C LYS A 216 -27.67 9.38 18.18
N VAL A 217 -27.47 10.36 17.30
CA VAL A 217 -26.77 10.17 16.02
C VAL A 217 -25.29 9.90 16.27
N PHE A 218 -24.66 10.64 17.19
CA PHE A 218 -23.26 10.42 17.57
C PHE A 218 -23.06 9.05 18.22
N GLU A 219 -23.96 8.62 19.09
CA GLU A 219 -23.94 7.28 19.69
C GLU A 219 -23.99 6.19 18.59
N GLN A 220 -24.92 6.30 17.67
CA GLN A 220 -25.04 5.35 16.54
C GLN A 220 -23.81 5.37 15.66
N ALA A 221 -23.25 6.54 15.40
CA ALA A 221 -22.06 6.69 14.58
C ALA A 221 -20.83 6.02 15.22
N MET A 222 -20.62 6.19 16.52
CA MET A 222 -19.55 5.53 17.26
C MET A 222 -19.69 4.01 17.24
N ARG A 223 -20.91 3.46 17.27
CA ARG A 223 -21.16 2.01 17.20
C ARG A 223 -20.78 1.40 15.84
N ILE A 224 -20.90 2.16 14.75
CA ILE A 224 -20.55 1.66 13.40
C ILE A 224 -19.14 2.11 12.96
N GLU A 225 -18.50 3.01 13.69
CA GLU A 225 -17.12 3.42 13.41
C GLU A 225 -16.18 2.21 13.47
N GLY A 226 -15.23 2.13 12.53
CA GLY A 226 -14.31 1.00 12.41
C GLY A 226 -14.88 -0.24 11.71
N THR A 227 -16.20 -0.33 11.49
CA THR A 227 -16.81 -1.47 10.80
C THR A 227 -16.53 -1.44 9.30
N PHE A 228 -16.58 -2.62 8.66
CA PHE A 228 -16.40 -2.72 7.22
C PHE A 228 -17.65 -2.23 6.47
N LYS A 229 -17.44 -1.25 5.59
CA LYS A 229 -18.50 -0.69 4.73
C LYS A 229 -18.57 -1.36 3.37
N SER A 230 -17.40 -1.63 2.81
CA SER A 230 -17.32 -2.11 1.43
C SER A 230 -16.16 -3.08 1.24
N GLN A 231 -16.35 -3.96 0.28
CA GLN A 231 -15.32 -4.83 -0.24
C GLN A 231 -14.99 -4.38 -1.66
N GLY A 232 -13.73 -4.23 -1.96
CA GLY A 232 -13.22 -3.82 -3.26
C GLY A 232 -12.07 -4.70 -3.72
N LYS A 233 -11.70 -4.54 -4.97
CA LYS A 233 -10.54 -5.15 -5.58
C LYS A 233 -9.39 -4.15 -5.52
N HIS A 234 -8.24 -4.56 -5.01
CA HIS A 234 -7.05 -3.70 -5.00
C HIS A 234 -6.63 -3.37 -6.43
N ALA A 235 -6.34 -2.08 -6.68
CA ALA A 235 -6.06 -1.62 -8.04
C ALA A 235 -4.80 -2.23 -8.65
N ALA A 236 -3.79 -2.56 -7.83
CA ALA A 236 -2.46 -2.95 -8.27
C ALA A 236 -1.92 -4.24 -7.63
N GLY A 237 -2.41 -4.65 -6.47
CA GLY A 237 -1.89 -5.80 -5.74
C GLY A 237 -2.27 -7.12 -6.42
N VAL A 238 -1.25 -7.85 -6.89
CA VAL A 238 -1.37 -9.20 -7.45
C VAL A 238 -0.52 -10.15 -6.62
N VAL A 239 -1.13 -11.23 -6.18
CA VAL A 239 -0.46 -12.31 -5.44
C VAL A 239 -0.12 -13.42 -6.41
N ILE A 240 1.12 -13.91 -6.36
CA ILE A 240 1.59 -15.09 -7.08
C ILE A 240 2.02 -16.11 -6.03
N SER A 241 1.41 -17.28 -6.05
CA SER A 241 1.64 -18.35 -5.09
C SER A 241 2.32 -19.56 -5.73
N SER A 242 3.11 -20.29 -4.95
CA SER A 242 3.64 -21.62 -5.33
C SER A 242 2.59 -22.72 -5.24
N HIS A 243 1.49 -22.48 -4.51
CA HIS A 243 0.36 -23.40 -4.32
C HIS A 243 -0.90 -22.78 -4.91
N ASN A 244 -1.95 -23.56 -5.11
CA ASN A 244 -3.25 -23.03 -5.47
C ASN A 244 -3.76 -22.13 -4.35
N LEU A 245 -4.27 -20.95 -4.71
CA LEU A 245 -4.66 -19.93 -3.72
C LEU A 245 -5.82 -20.38 -2.83
N ASP A 246 -6.76 -21.16 -3.36
CA ASP A 246 -7.90 -21.72 -2.62
C ASP A 246 -7.50 -22.74 -1.54
N GLU A 247 -6.30 -23.32 -1.63
CA GLU A 247 -5.74 -24.23 -0.62
C GLU A 247 -5.09 -23.48 0.57
N VAL A 248 -4.68 -22.21 0.35
CA VAL A 248 -3.87 -21.46 1.32
C VAL A 248 -4.52 -20.21 1.87
N CYS A 249 -5.57 -19.69 1.20
CA CYS A 249 -6.31 -18.53 1.67
C CYS A 249 -7.76 -18.50 1.20
N PRO A 250 -8.67 -17.84 1.95
CA PRO A 250 -10.04 -17.63 1.51
C PRO A 250 -10.08 -16.80 0.21
N MET A 251 -10.85 -17.27 -0.77
CA MET A 251 -11.03 -16.61 -2.04
C MET A 251 -12.43 -16.03 -2.16
N VAL A 252 -12.54 -14.87 -2.80
CA VAL A 252 -13.81 -14.18 -3.05
C VAL A 252 -13.93 -13.89 -4.53
N ARG A 253 -15.08 -14.21 -5.12
CA ARG A 253 -15.36 -13.84 -6.51
C ARG A 253 -15.70 -12.36 -6.61
N ASP A 254 -15.21 -11.71 -7.65
CA ASP A 254 -15.61 -10.34 -7.95
C ASP A 254 -17.08 -10.30 -8.47
N LYS A 255 -17.62 -9.10 -8.66
CA LYS A 255 -18.98 -8.92 -9.17
C LYS A 255 -19.19 -9.46 -10.60
N LYS A 256 -18.10 -9.73 -11.32
CA LYS A 256 -18.13 -10.29 -12.68
C LYS A 256 -17.91 -11.81 -12.68
N GLY A 257 -17.73 -12.43 -11.50
CA GLY A 257 -17.55 -13.88 -11.36
C GLY A 257 -16.12 -14.37 -11.61
N SER A 258 -15.17 -13.46 -11.67
CA SER A 258 -13.74 -13.78 -11.83
C SER A 258 -13.08 -14.11 -10.50
#